data_019715a11b2b798c87acb6ef90342564
#
_entry.id   019715a11b2b798c87acb6ef90342564
#
_cell.length_a   1.000
_cell.length_b   1.000
_cell.length_c   1.000
_cell.angle_alpha   90.00
_cell.angle_beta   90.00
_cell.angle_gamma   90.00
#
_symmetry.space_group_name_H-M   'P 1'
#
loop_
_entity.id
_entity.type
_entity.pdbx_description
1 polymer ?
#
loop_
_entity_poly.entity_id
_entity_poly.type
_entity_poly.pdbx_seq_one_letter_code
_entity_poly.pdbx_strand_id
1 'polypeptide(L)'
;MNSTDGTLLDAAASIKSFKRKDTDDTCGGGTNSDTQEPAGQGRNVEVDFHGEQFSNATHQSSTDDEARLYRKAKGKEAKLSFMGHLLTENRNGLIVQARVSQATGTAEREVSLEMLDAESGSSRRTLAADKNYDTKAFVADCRKRKVTPHVAQKKHTAIDGRTTRHEGYEISIKKRKQIEECFGWMKDIGLMRKLRHRGKKLVNQLFLFTAAAYNLVRMRRLLA
;
A
#
# COMPACT_ATOMS: atom_id res chain seq x y z
N MET A 1 21.21 -5.90 0.31
CA MET A 1 20.63 -4.61 -0.13
C MET A 1 19.21 -4.87 -0.55
N ASN A 2 18.26 -4.23 0.12
CA ASN A 2 16.84 -4.45 -0.07
C ASN A 2 16.15 -3.17 -0.57
N SER A 3 15.00 -3.32 -1.22
CA SER A 3 14.08 -2.22 -1.55
C SER A 3 12.73 -2.46 -0.93
N THR A 4 12.07 -1.39 -0.48
CA THR A 4 10.70 -1.43 0.03
C THR A 4 9.82 -0.44 -0.71
N ASP A 5 8.56 -0.82 -0.90
CA ASP A 5 7.54 0.07 -1.44
C ASP A 5 6.15 -0.47 -1.12
N GLY A 6 5.13 0.40 -1.29
CA GLY A 6 3.73 0.08 -1.10
C GLY A 6 2.90 0.33 -2.36
N THR A 7 1.81 -0.42 -2.50
CA THR A 7 0.87 -0.24 -3.61
C THR A 7 -0.57 -0.41 -3.15
N LEU A 8 -1.49 0.36 -3.73
CA LEU A 8 -2.91 0.22 -3.46
C LEU A 8 -3.48 -0.99 -4.21
N LEU A 9 -4.35 -1.72 -3.51
CA LEU A 9 -5.13 -2.85 -3.99
C LEU A 9 -6.61 -2.47 -3.83
N ASP A 10 -7.34 -2.34 -4.92
CA ASP A 10 -8.76 -1.96 -4.89
C ASP A 10 -9.55 -3.09 -4.20
N ALA A 11 -10.31 -2.76 -3.16
CA ALA A 11 -11.09 -3.74 -2.40
C ALA A 11 -12.25 -4.35 -3.21
N ALA A 12 -12.72 -5.52 -2.80
CA ALA A 12 -13.93 -6.16 -3.34
C ALA A 12 -15.23 -5.46 -2.91
N ALA A 13 -15.16 -4.23 -2.45
CA ALA A 13 -16.27 -3.43 -1.98
C ALA A 13 -16.48 -2.21 -2.89
N SER A 14 -17.76 -1.86 -3.11
CA SER A 14 -18.15 -0.66 -3.84
C SER A 14 -18.20 0.54 -2.90
N ILE A 15 -17.97 1.73 -3.42
CA ILE A 15 -18.17 2.97 -2.66
C ILE A 15 -19.63 3.12 -2.17
N LYS A 16 -20.60 2.53 -2.84
CA LYS A 16 -22.00 2.48 -2.41
C LYS A 16 -22.21 1.73 -1.08
N SER A 17 -21.28 0.83 -0.70
CA SER A 17 -21.30 0.13 0.59
C SER A 17 -20.71 0.95 1.73
N PHE A 18 -20.16 2.14 1.45
CA PHE A 18 -19.51 2.99 2.45
C PHE A 18 -20.57 3.82 3.17
N LYS A 19 -21.01 3.35 4.34
CA LYS A 19 -22.11 3.91 5.14
C LYS A 19 -21.60 4.43 6.49
N ARG A 20 -22.42 5.25 7.17
CA ARG A 20 -22.12 5.69 8.54
C ARG A 20 -22.04 4.49 9.49
N LYS A 21 -21.15 4.56 10.47
CA LYS A 21 -20.96 3.53 11.50
C LYS A 21 -22.12 3.46 12.51
N ASP A 22 -22.85 4.56 12.68
CA ASP A 22 -23.90 4.70 13.71
C ASP A 22 -25.30 4.26 13.25
N THR A 23 -25.42 3.75 12.03
CA THR A 23 -26.67 3.13 11.56
C THR A 23 -26.69 1.66 12.00
N ASP A 24 -27.05 1.43 13.28
CA ASP A 24 -27.58 0.15 13.71
C ASP A 24 -28.84 -0.13 12.87
N ASP A 25 -28.81 -1.19 12.08
CA ASP A 25 -29.96 -1.72 11.35
C ASP A 25 -30.96 -2.34 12.36
N THR A 26 -31.57 -1.52 13.22
CA THR A 26 -32.79 -1.87 13.93
C THR A 26 -33.93 -1.06 13.37
N CYS A 27 -34.43 -1.50 12.22
CA CYS A 27 -35.88 -1.50 11.89
C CYS A 27 -36.08 -2.02 10.46
N GLY A 28 -36.62 -3.22 10.39
CA GLY A 28 -37.34 -3.65 9.19
C GLY A 28 -38.61 -2.81 9.05
N GLY A 29 -38.89 -2.33 7.83
CA GLY A 29 -40.11 -1.62 7.53
C GLY A 29 -39.99 -0.95 6.16
N GLY A 30 -40.47 -1.62 5.12
CA GLY A 30 -40.54 -1.04 3.79
C GLY A 30 -41.43 0.17 3.72
N THR A 31 -41.00 1.18 3.03
CA THR A 31 -41.87 2.08 2.28
C THR A 31 -41.16 2.48 1.00
N ASN A 32 -41.70 2.02 -0.12
CA ASN A 32 -41.45 2.58 -1.44
C ASN A 32 -41.84 4.07 -1.40
N SER A 33 -40.88 4.92 -1.60
CA SER A 33 -41.14 6.28 -2.09
C SER A 33 -40.28 6.51 -3.31
N ASP A 34 -40.95 6.47 -4.47
CA ASP A 34 -40.47 7.02 -5.72
C ASP A 34 -40.05 8.47 -5.49
N THR A 35 -38.75 8.71 -5.46
CA THR A 35 -38.19 10.06 -5.62
C THR A 35 -37.24 10.00 -6.80
N GLN A 36 -37.71 10.66 -7.88
CA GLN A 36 -36.97 10.90 -9.12
C GLN A 36 -35.56 11.42 -8.81
N GLU A 37 -34.56 10.73 -9.30
CA GLU A 37 -33.17 11.22 -9.30
C GLU A 37 -33.05 12.42 -10.22
N PRO A 38 -32.52 13.56 -9.79
CA PRO A 38 -32.11 14.62 -10.72
C PRO A 38 -30.88 14.10 -11.50
N ALA A 39 -31.06 14.04 -12.82
CA ALA A 39 -30.00 13.69 -13.75
C ALA A 39 -28.82 14.67 -13.63
N GLY A 40 -27.60 14.14 -13.50
CA GLY A 40 -26.37 14.78 -13.91
C GLY A 40 -25.62 15.59 -12.88
N GLN A 41 -24.95 14.92 -11.94
CA GLN A 41 -23.72 15.47 -11.37
C GLN A 41 -22.69 14.34 -11.26
N GLY A 42 -21.47 14.60 -11.79
CA GLY A 42 -20.41 13.65 -11.91
C GLY A 42 -20.01 13.04 -10.57
N ARG A 43 -19.67 11.76 -10.59
CA ARG A 43 -19.24 10.92 -9.45
C ARG A 43 -17.94 11.42 -8.80
N ASN A 44 -17.92 12.64 -8.28
CA ASN A 44 -16.80 13.14 -7.49
C ASN A 44 -17.03 12.82 -6.02
N VAL A 45 -16.17 11.97 -5.45
CA VAL A 45 -16.19 11.57 -4.05
C VAL A 45 -15.89 12.73 -3.08
N GLU A 46 -15.61 13.93 -3.60
CA GLU A 46 -15.47 15.17 -2.84
C GLU A 46 -16.79 15.92 -2.66
N VAL A 47 -17.82 15.52 -3.37
CA VAL A 47 -19.12 16.18 -3.28
C VAL A 47 -19.84 15.62 -2.06
N ASP A 48 -20.07 16.51 -1.16
CA ASP A 48 -21.02 16.50 -0.08
C ASP A 48 -22.37 15.91 -0.53
N PHE A 49 -22.53 14.59 -0.34
CA PHE A 49 -23.81 13.95 -0.56
C PHE A 49 -24.64 14.22 0.70
N HIS A 50 -25.55 15.19 0.64
CA HIS A 50 -26.36 15.69 1.76
C HIS A 50 -25.56 16.42 2.88
N GLY A 51 -24.48 17.13 2.57
CA GLY A 51 -23.75 17.89 3.57
C GLY A 51 -22.70 17.07 4.35
N GLU A 52 -22.42 15.82 3.99
CA GLU A 52 -21.52 14.97 4.75
C GLU A 52 -20.24 14.62 3.99
N GLN A 53 -19.08 14.88 4.59
CA GLN A 53 -17.80 14.43 4.08
C GLN A 53 -17.55 12.97 4.45
N PHE A 54 -17.31 12.12 3.46
CA PHE A 54 -16.90 10.74 3.68
C PHE A 54 -15.52 10.66 4.34
N SER A 55 -15.48 10.08 5.54
CA SER A 55 -14.27 9.88 6.33
C SER A 55 -14.22 8.45 6.87
N ASN A 56 -13.03 7.85 6.92
CA ASN A 56 -12.83 6.55 7.59
C ASN A 56 -13.13 6.60 9.11
N ALA A 57 -13.17 7.79 9.72
CA ALA A 57 -13.57 7.96 11.11
C ALA A 57 -15.07 7.73 11.29
N THR A 58 -15.90 8.30 10.40
CA THR A 58 -17.36 8.30 10.49
C THR A 58 -18.05 7.23 9.67
N HIS A 59 -17.38 6.71 8.61
CA HIS A 59 -17.95 5.76 7.68
C HIS A 59 -17.13 4.47 7.59
N GLN A 60 -17.79 3.39 7.19
CA GLN A 60 -17.21 2.06 7.01
C GLN A 60 -17.95 1.33 5.89
N SER A 61 -17.28 0.44 5.19
CA SER A 61 -17.94 -0.39 4.19
C SER A 61 -18.74 -1.51 4.87
N SER A 62 -20.02 -1.64 4.53
CA SER A 62 -20.84 -2.78 4.96
C SER A 62 -20.48 -4.08 4.25
N THR A 63 -19.72 -4.02 3.15
CA THR A 63 -19.28 -5.19 2.39
C THR A 63 -17.92 -5.72 2.87
N ASP A 64 -16.99 -4.82 3.22
CA ASP A 64 -15.65 -5.14 3.71
C ASP A 64 -15.23 -4.04 4.70
N ASP A 65 -15.42 -4.31 5.98
CA ASP A 65 -15.24 -3.38 7.09
C ASP A 65 -13.78 -3.00 7.34
N GLU A 66 -12.84 -3.83 6.88
CA GLU A 66 -11.40 -3.56 6.99
C GLU A 66 -10.86 -2.71 5.83
N ALA A 67 -11.58 -2.59 4.70
CA ALA A 67 -11.21 -1.73 3.60
C ALA A 67 -11.33 -0.25 3.99
N ARG A 68 -10.37 0.57 3.56
CA ARG A 68 -10.34 2.01 3.86
C ARG A 68 -10.49 2.85 2.61
N LEU A 69 -11.27 3.93 2.72
CA LEU A 69 -11.34 4.94 1.68
C LEU A 69 -10.00 5.65 1.60
N TYR A 70 -9.32 5.51 0.47
CA TYR A 70 -7.99 6.08 0.28
C TYR A 70 -7.84 6.70 -1.11
N ARG A 71 -7.11 7.81 -1.18
CA ARG A 71 -6.80 8.55 -2.39
C ARG A 71 -5.29 8.54 -2.63
N LYS A 72 -4.88 8.03 -3.79
CA LYS A 72 -3.45 7.93 -4.13
C LYS A 72 -2.77 9.30 -4.27
N ALA A 73 -3.48 10.31 -4.81
CA ALA A 73 -2.96 11.66 -5.01
C ALA A 73 -4.12 12.66 -5.09
N LYS A 74 -3.82 13.94 -4.83
CA LYS A 74 -4.79 15.05 -5.00
C LYS A 74 -5.36 15.03 -6.42
N GLY A 75 -6.68 15.14 -6.57
CA GLY A 75 -7.37 15.08 -7.86
C GLY A 75 -7.60 13.67 -8.43
N LYS A 76 -7.19 12.59 -7.74
CA LYS A 76 -7.58 11.22 -8.10
C LYS A 76 -8.81 10.78 -7.32
N GLU A 77 -9.58 9.86 -7.89
CA GLU A 77 -10.72 9.25 -7.23
C GLU A 77 -10.27 8.52 -5.94
N ALA A 78 -11.02 8.68 -4.86
CA ALA A 78 -10.85 7.89 -3.65
C ALA A 78 -11.56 6.54 -3.82
N LYS A 79 -10.89 5.46 -3.41
CA LYS A 79 -11.41 4.09 -3.52
C LYS A 79 -11.26 3.35 -2.21
N LEU A 80 -12.19 2.43 -1.96
CA LEU A 80 -12.02 1.46 -0.88
C LEU A 80 -10.85 0.54 -1.25
N SER A 81 -9.82 0.52 -0.42
CA SER A 81 -8.56 -0.12 -0.76
C SER A 81 -7.89 -0.73 0.48
N PHE A 82 -7.07 -1.73 0.21
CA PHE A 82 -5.98 -2.17 1.07
C PHE A 82 -4.65 -1.64 0.51
N MET A 83 -3.60 -1.77 1.28
CA MET A 83 -2.24 -1.45 0.84
C MET A 83 -1.38 -2.70 0.93
N GLY A 84 -0.82 -3.11 -0.22
CA GLY A 84 0.12 -4.20 -0.31
C GLY A 84 1.56 -3.67 -0.24
N HIS A 85 2.39 -4.29 0.58
CA HIS A 85 3.79 -3.90 0.83
C HIS A 85 4.71 -5.04 0.44
N LEU A 86 5.81 -4.69 -0.20
CA LEU A 86 6.86 -5.61 -0.57
C LEU A 86 8.21 -5.17 -0.01
N LEU A 87 9.00 -6.15 0.40
CA LEU A 87 10.42 -6.04 0.62
C LEU A 87 11.10 -6.95 -0.39
N THR A 88 11.94 -6.39 -1.27
CA THR A 88 12.65 -7.15 -2.31
C THR A 88 14.15 -7.07 -2.09
N GLU A 89 14.87 -8.13 -2.42
CA GLU A 89 16.32 -8.04 -2.52
C GLU A 89 16.72 -7.51 -3.91
N ASN A 90 17.77 -6.67 -3.96
CA ASN A 90 18.11 -5.89 -5.14
C ASN A 90 19.08 -6.59 -6.11
N ARG A 91 19.61 -7.79 -5.78
CA ARG A 91 20.51 -8.54 -6.64
C ARG A 91 19.74 -9.23 -7.77
N ASN A 92 18.75 -10.01 -7.38
CA ASN A 92 17.98 -10.86 -8.28
C ASN A 92 16.53 -10.36 -8.48
N GLY A 93 16.08 -9.40 -7.66
CA GLY A 93 14.73 -8.87 -7.68
C GLY A 93 13.68 -9.83 -7.13
N LEU A 94 14.06 -10.67 -6.15
CA LEU A 94 13.15 -11.59 -5.47
C LEU A 94 12.44 -10.88 -4.32
N ILE A 95 11.18 -11.23 -4.10
CA ILE A 95 10.40 -10.76 -2.96
C ILE A 95 10.83 -11.54 -1.72
N VAL A 96 11.34 -10.84 -0.72
CA VAL A 96 11.76 -11.42 0.57
C VAL A 96 10.59 -11.46 1.54
N GLN A 97 9.80 -10.39 1.57
CA GLN A 97 8.59 -10.31 2.38
C GLN A 97 7.48 -9.58 1.64
N ALA A 98 6.24 -9.99 1.93
CA ALA A 98 5.04 -9.37 1.43
C ALA A 98 4.00 -9.27 2.55
N ARG A 99 3.31 -8.14 2.68
CA ARG A 99 2.27 -7.91 3.69
C ARG A 99 1.16 -7.03 3.14
N VAL A 100 -0.04 -7.19 3.69
CA VAL A 100 -1.17 -6.31 3.42
C VAL A 100 -1.58 -5.60 4.71
N SER A 101 -1.79 -4.30 4.60
CA SER A 101 -2.34 -3.46 5.68
C SER A 101 -3.59 -2.72 5.24
N GLN A 102 -4.25 -2.05 6.16
CA GLN A 102 -5.23 -1.02 5.82
C GLN A 102 -4.52 0.16 5.16
N ALA A 103 -5.18 0.78 4.17
CA ALA A 103 -4.63 1.92 3.47
C ALA A 103 -4.69 3.18 4.36
N THR A 104 -3.54 3.60 4.88
CA THR A 104 -3.34 4.82 5.67
C THR A 104 -2.18 5.63 5.12
N GLY A 105 -2.07 6.91 5.50
CA GLY A 105 -0.97 7.78 5.06
C GLY A 105 0.40 7.41 5.65
N THR A 106 0.46 6.54 6.66
CA THR A 106 1.69 6.13 7.37
C THR A 106 2.04 4.67 7.15
N ALA A 107 1.09 3.85 6.68
CA ALA A 107 1.22 2.40 6.56
C ALA A 107 2.47 1.93 5.79
N GLU A 108 2.87 2.62 4.72
CA GLU A 108 4.07 2.26 3.96
C GLU A 108 5.31 2.24 4.84
N ARG A 109 5.49 3.25 5.68
CA ARG A 109 6.65 3.38 6.55
C ARG A 109 6.61 2.41 7.73
N GLU A 110 5.44 2.27 8.36
CA GLU A 110 5.23 1.40 9.52
C GLU A 110 5.45 -0.06 9.14
N VAL A 111 4.78 -0.54 8.09
CA VAL A 111 4.90 -1.93 7.64
C VAL A 111 6.30 -2.24 7.10
N SER A 112 6.97 -1.25 6.47
CA SER A 112 8.36 -1.42 6.05
C SER A 112 9.29 -1.70 7.24
N LEU A 113 9.11 -1.01 8.37
CA LEU A 113 9.89 -1.24 9.59
C LEU A 113 9.55 -2.61 10.22
N GLU A 114 8.29 -3.00 10.24
CA GLU A 114 7.87 -4.34 10.70
C GLU A 114 8.47 -5.47 9.85
N MET A 115 8.53 -5.29 8.53
CA MET A 115 9.17 -6.26 7.64
C MET A 115 10.67 -6.37 7.89
N LEU A 116 11.34 -5.25 8.18
CA LEU A 116 12.75 -5.24 8.56
C LEU A 116 13.00 -5.95 9.90
N ASP A 117 12.11 -5.78 10.86
CA ASP A 117 12.20 -6.44 12.17
C ASP A 117 12.01 -7.96 12.06
N ALA A 118 11.17 -8.41 11.12
CA ALA A 118 10.93 -9.82 10.87
C ALA A 118 12.07 -10.52 10.11
N GLU A 119 12.99 -9.77 9.49
CA GLU A 119 14.18 -10.34 8.88
C GLU A 119 15.25 -10.66 9.92
N SER A 120 15.58 -11.93 10.03
CA SER A 120 16.71 -12.40 10.86
C SER A 120 18.03 -11.91 10.27
N GLY A 121 18.85 -11.21 11.03
CA GLY A 121 20.22 -10.85 10.62
C GLY A 121 20.82 -9.73 11.45
N SER A 122 22.02 -9.95 11.96
CA SER A 122 22.78 -8.97 12.75
C SER A 122 23.67 -8.06 11.91
N SER A 123 23.86 -8.33 10.62
CA SER A 123 24.73 -7.57 9.73
C SER A 123 24.11 -6.24 9.30
N ARG A 124 24.97 -5.25 9.06
CA ARG A 124 24.54 -3.95 8.52
C ARG A 124 23.94 -4.14 7.14
N ARG A 125 22.73 -3.63 6.93
CA ARG A 125 21.97 -3.72 5.68
C ARG A 125 21.67 -2.33 5.11
N THR A 126 21.33 -2.26 3.84
CA THR A 126 20.83 -1.04 3.19
C THR A 126 19.41 -1.25 2.70
N LEU A 127 18.57 -0.24 2.84
CA LEU A 127 17.18 -0.22 2.38
C LEU A 127 16.97 0.93 1.41
N ALA A 128 16.62 0.61 0.17
CA ALA A 128 16.21 1.61 -0.80
C ALA A 128 14.69 1.85 -0.73
N ALA A 129 14.27 3.12 -0.76
CA ALA A 129 12.87 3.51 -0.68
C ALA A 129 12.58 4.80 -1.46
N ASP A 130 11.29 5.06 -1.73
CA ASP A 130 10.86 6.27 -2.41
C ASP A 130 10.97 7.51 -1.51
N LYS A 131 10.87 8.69 -2.12
CA LYS A 131 10.90 9.99 -1.44
C LYS A 131 9.84 10.14 -0.34
N ASN A 132 8.73 9.38 -0.38
CA ASN A 132 7.71 9.40 0.68
C ASN A 132 8.24 8.87 2.02
N TYR A 133 9.29 8.06 1.99
CA TYR A 133 9.98 7.53 3.17
C TYR A 133 11.02 8.53 3.74
N ASP A 134 11.31 9.65 3.06
CA ASP A 134 12.24 10.66 3.55
C ASP A 134 11.60 11.49 4.67
N THR A 135 11.60 10.93 5.86
CA THR A 135 11.15 11.55 7.12
C THR A 135 12.18 11.31 8.22
N LYS A 136 12.35 12.27 9.13
CA LYS A 136 13.30 12.15 10.24
C LYS A 136 13.06 10.91 11.09
N ALA A 137 11.79 10.59 11.38
CA ALA A 137 11.42 9.42 12.17
C ALA A 137 11.83 8.12 11.49
N PHE A 138 11.44 7.92 10.22
CA PHE A 138 11.78 6.70 9.47
C PHE A 138 13.30 6.49 9.34
N VAL A 139 14.05 7.54 9.03
CA VAL A 139 15.51 7.50 8.93
C VAL A 139 16.15 7.11 10.26
N ALA A 140 15.67 7.69 11.38
CA ALA A 140 16.16 7.35 12.72
C ALA A 140 15.84 5.89 13.08
N ASP A 141 14.62 5.42 12.79
CA ASP A 141 14.18 4.07 13.10
C ASP A 141 14.89 2.99 12.26
N CYS A 142 15.21 3.27 10.99
CA CYS A 142 16.09 2.42 10.18
C CYS A 142 17.48 2.32 10.82
N ARG A 143 18.07 3.44 11.25
CA ARG A 143 19.42 3.46 11.86
C ARG A 143 19.49 2.71 13.19
N LYS A 144 18.44 2.79 14.03
CA LYS A 144 18.32 1.97 15.26
C LYS A 144 18.38 0.48 14.95
N ARG A 145 17.86 0.05 13.81
CA ARG A 145 17.85 -1.33 13.31
C ARG A 145 19.12 -1.73 12.56
N LYS A 146 20.18 -0.91 12.62
CA LYS A 146 21.44 -1.09 11.85
C LYS A 146 21.21 -1.14 10.33
N VAL A 147 20.14 -0.52 9.83
CA VAL A 147 19.82 -0.39 8.42
C VAL A 147 20.18 1.01 7.94
N THR A 148 20.99 1.11 6.89
CA THR A 148 21.31 2.39 6.24
C THR A 148 20.20 2.72 5.23
N PRO A 149 19.40 3.79 5.44
CA PRO A 149 18.33 4.16 4.54
C PRO A 149 18.88 4.87 3.30
N HIS A 150 18.72 4.26 2.14
CA HIS A 150 18.98 4.85 0.82
C HIS A 150 17.65 5.35 0.23
N VAL A 151 17.12 6.42 0.79
CA VAL A 151 15.82 7.00 0.41
C VAL A 151 16.03 8.11 -0.61
N ALA A 152 15.17 8.18 -1.62
CA ALA A 152 15.17 9.28 -2.59
C ALA A 152 14.87 10.61 -1.87
N GLN A 153 15.73 11.61 -2.07
CA GLN A 153 15.70 12.86 -1.32
C GLN A 153 14.51 13.75 -1.69
N LYS A 154 13.95 14.41 -0.69
CA LYS A 154 13.04 15.56 -0.82
C LYS A 154 13.82 16.86 -0.85
N LYS A 155 13.13 18.00 -1.11
CA LYS A 155 13.72 19.35 -1.01
C LYS A 155 14.32 19.61 0.38
N HIS A 156 13.67 19.12 1.45
CA HIS A 156 14.15 19.15 2.83
C HIS A 156 14.33 17.70 3.30
N THR A 157 15.48 17.13 2.96
CA THR A 157 15.79 15.72 3.24
C THR A 157 16.24 15.49 4.66
N ALA A 158 15.89 14.31 5.21
CA ALA A 158 16.43 13.79 6.46
C ALA A 158 17.70 12.93 6.25
N ILE A 159 18.07 12.66 4.99
CA ILE A 159 19.26 11.89 4.63
C ILE A 159 20.48 12.78 4.67
N ASP A 160 21.51 12.33 5.36
CA ASP A 160 22.78 13.07 5.47
C ASP A 160 23.69 12.89 4.25
N GLY A 161 24.60 13.84 4.05
CA GLY A 161 25.56 13.80 2.95
C GLY A 161 26.57 12.64 3.02
N ARG A 162 26.73 11.97 4.17
CA ARG A 162 27.57 10.77 4.28
C ARG A 162 26.91 9.60 3.52
N THR A 163 25.58 9.47 3.64
CA THR A 163 24.82 8.43 2.94
C THR A 163 24.82 8.66 1.44
N THR A 164 24.58 9.90 0.98
CA THR A 164 24.41 10.21 -0.45
C THR A 164 25.69 10.18 -1.26
N ARG A 165 26.85 10.46 -0.62
CA ARG A 165 28.17 10.41 -1.30
C ARG A 165 28.70 8.98 -1.48
N HIS A 166 28.06 7.98 -0.85
CA HIS A 166 28.49 6.61 -1.00
C HIS A 166 28.00 6.03 -2.34
N GLU A 167 28.89 5.41 -3.13
CA GLU A 167 28.57 4.83 -4.46
C GLU A 167 27.35 3.90 -4.41
N GLY A 168 27.21 3.12 -3.35
CA GLY A 168 26.06 2.25 -3.13
C GLY A 168 24.72 2.96 -3.05
N TYR A 169 24.69 4.28 -2.76
CA TYR A 169 23.44 5.04 -2.73
C TYR A 169 22.81 5.16 -4.12
N GLU A 170 23.56 5.58 -5.12
CA GLU A 170 23.06 5.71 -6.50
C GLU A 170 22.61 4.35 -7.07
N ILE A 171 23.41 3.30 -6.80
CA ILE A 171 23.06 1.94 -7.20
C ILE A 171 21.73 1.52 -6.57
N SER A 172 21.56 1.79 -5.28
CA SER A 172 20.30 1.50 -4.55
C SER A 172 19.10 2.20 -5.17
N ILE A 173 19.22 3.51 -5.45
CA ILE A 173 18.14 4.30 -6.04
C ILE A 173 17.75 3.79 -7.44
N LYS A 174 18.75 3.38 -8.26
CA LYS A 174 18.50 2.78 -9.57
C LYS A 174 17.81 1.42 -9.45
N LYS A 175 18.33 0.55 -8.57
CA LYS A 175 17.81 -0.82 -8.37
C LYS A 175 16.42 -0.86 -7.71
N ARG A 176 16.08 0.15 -6.91
CA ARG A 176 14.75 0.29 -6.30
C ARG A 176 13.60 0.13 -7.30
N LYS A 177 13.78 0.62 -8.53
CA LYS A 177 12.75 0.52 -9.57
C LYS A 177 12.32 -0.92 -9.91
N GLN A 178 13.14 -1.92 -9.61
CA GLN A 178 12.79 -3.33 -9.82
C GLN A 178 11.55 -3.77 -9.01
N ILE A 179 11.26 -3.11 -7.89
CA ILE A 179 10.05 -3.42 -7.11
C ILE A 179 8.77 -3.07 -7.88
N GLU A 180 8.83 -2.09 -8.77
CA GLU A 180 7.71 -1.71 -9.64
C GLU A 180 7.34 -2.85 -10.61
N GLU A 181 8.34 -3.62 -11.08
CA GLU A 181 8.12 -4.83 -11.91
C GLU A 181 7.36 -5.90 -11.12
N CYS A 182 7.73 -6.10 -9.83
CA CYS A 182 7.02 -7.04 -8.95
C CYS A 182 5.55 -6.65 -8.83
N PHE A 183 5.26 -5.39 -8.51
CA PHE A 183 3.89 -4.90 -8.39
C PHE A 183 3.12 -4.94 -9.71
N GLY A 184 3.78 -4.60 -10.83
CA GLY A 184 3.19 -4.72 -12.17
C GLY A 184 2.74 -6.14 -12.45
N TRP A 185 3.63 -7.11 -12.26
CA TRP A 185 3.32 -8.53 -12.47
C TRP A 185 2.20 -9.02 -11.53
N MET A 186 2.27 -8.69 -10.24
CA MET A 186 1.25 -9.09 -9.26
C MET A 186 -0.13 -8.50 -9.59
N LYS A 187 -0.19 -7.27 -10.11
CA LYS A 187 -1.46 -6.62 -10.47
C LYS A 187 -2.05 -7.15 -11.78
N ASP A 188 -1.22 -7.41 -12.77
CA ASP A 188 -1.70 -7.78 -14.10
C ASP A 188 -1.82 -9.30 -14.25
N ILE A 189 -0.76 -10.05 -13.99
CA ILE A 189 -0.75 -11.51 -14.08
C ILE A 189 -1.36 -12.14 -12.82
N GLY A 190 -0.99 -11.64 -11.64
CA GLY A 190 -1.52 -12.09 -10.34
C GLY A 190 -2.93 -11.60 -10.01
N LEU A 191 -3.55 -10.80 -10.89
CA LEU A 191 -4.92 -10.27 -10.75
C LEU A 191 -5.18 -9.50 -9.45
N MET A 192 -4.14 -8.93 -8.83
CA MET A 192 -4.23 -8.21 -7.56
C MET A 192 -4.63 -6.73 -7.72
N ARG A 193 -4.93 -6.25 -8.93
CA ARG A 193 -5.35 -4.87 -9.18
C ARG A 193 -6.68 -4.58 -8.49
N LYS A 194 -7.65 -5.47 -8.64
CA LYS A 194 -8.94 -5.45 -7.96
C LYS A 194 -9.17 -6.78 -7.26
N LEU A 195 -9.29 -6.72 -5.94
CA LEU A 195 -9.46 -7.89 -5.10
C LEU A 195 -10.82 -8.56 -5.33
N ARG A 196 -10.87 -9.88 -5.18
CA ARG A 196 -12.10 -10.70 -5.23
C ARG A 196 -12.50 -11.21 -3.85
N HIS A 197 -11.61 -11.11 -2.88
CA HIS A 197 -11.79 -11.57 -1.51
C HIS A 197 -11.94 -10.38 -0.56
N ARG A 198 -12.61 -10.60 0.55
CA ARG A 198 -12.90 -9.60 1.60
C ARG A 198 -12.10 -9.93 2.85
N GLY A 199 -11.84 -8.91 3.64
CA GLY A 199 -11.09 -9.01 4.89
C GLY A 199 -9.59 -9.11 4.69
N LYS A 200 -8.86 -8.35 5.48
CA LYS A 200 -7.39 -8.23 5.42
C LYS A 200 -6.66 -9.57 5.48
N LYS A 201 -7.14 -10.50 6.32
CA LYS A 201 -6.50 -11.82 6.50
C LYS A 201 -6.45 -12.61 5.20
N LEU A 202 -7.59 -12.75 4.52
CA LEU A 202 -7.68 -13.52 3.28
C LEU A 202 -6.96 -12.80 2.12
N VAL A 203 -7.09 -11.47 2.05
CA VAL A 203 -6.37 -10.64 1.08
C VAL A 203 -4.86 -10.80 1.27
N ASN A 204 -4.37 -10.81 2.52
CA ASN A 204 -2.94 -11.00 2.81
C ASN A 204 -2.45 -12.39 2.40
N GLN A 205 -3.23 -13.44 2.64
CA GLN A 205 -2.89 -14.80 2.17
C GLN A 205 -2.76 -14.86 0.65
N LEU A 206 -3.73 -14.31 -0.08
CA LEU A 206 -3.68 -14.26 -1.54
C LEU A 206 -2.48 -13.44 -2.04
N PHE A 207 -2.17 -12.33 -1.38
CA PHE A 207 -1.01 -11.50 -1.71
C PHE A 207 0.31 -12.26 -1.53
N LEU A 208 0.43 -13.04 -0.44
CA LEU A 208 1.58 -13.93 -0.20
C LEU A 208 1.71 -15.03 -1.26
N PHE A 209 0.61 -15.69 -1.64
CA PHE A 209 0.63 -16.68 -2.71
C PHE A 209 1.06 -16.07 -4.05
N THR A 210 0.56 -14.88 -4.36
CA THR A 210 0.93 -14.16 -5.58
C THR A 210 2.41 -13.77 -5.58
N ALA A 211 2.94 -13.33 -4.44
CA ALA A 211 4.36 -13.03 -4.28
C ALA A 211 5.25 -14.28 -4.45
N ALA A 212 4.81 -15.43 -3.89
CA ALA A 212 5.50 -16.71 -4.08
C ALA A 212 5.48 -17.15 -5.55
N ALA A 213 4.36 -17.03 -6.24
CA ALA A 213 4.25 -17.33 -7.67
C ALA A 213 5.17 -16.44 -8.52
N TYR A 214 5.23 -15.12 -8.22
CA TYR A 214 6.20 -14.22 -8.84
C TYR A 214 7.64 -14.71 -8.67
N ASN A 215 8.01 -15.07 -7.45
CA ASN A 215 9.35 -15.57 -7.15
C ASN A 215 9.69 -16.84 -7.95
N LEU A 216 8.76 -17.78 -8.07
CA LEU A 216 8.96 -19.00 -8.88
C LEU A 216 9.22 -18.66 -10.35
N VAL A 217 8.41 -17.76 -10.92
CA VAL A 217 8.60 -17.29 -12.32
C VAL A 217 9.95 -16.58 -12.46
N ARG A 218 10.33 -15.75 -11.49
CA ARG A 218 11.60 -15.02 -11.50
C ARG A 218 12.79 -15.96 -11.38
N MET A 219 12.75 -16.91 -10.43
CA MET A 219 13.82 -17.91 -10.26
C MET A 219 14.05 -18.74 -11.52
N ARG A 220 12.97 -19.18 -12.21
CA ARG A 220 13.09 -19.88 -13.50
C ARG A 220 13.87 -19.08 -14.52
N ARG A 221 13.65 -17.74 -14.59
CA ARG A 221 14.38 -16.86 -15.53
C ARG A 221 15.83 -16.61 -15.15
N LEU A 222 16.16 -16.75 -13.86
CA LEU A 222 17.53 -16.59 -13.36
C LEU A 222 18.37 -17.85 -13.55
N LEU A 223 17.72 -19.01 -13.73
CA LEU A 223 18.36 -20.32 -13.90
C LEU A 223 18.47 -20.74 -15.38
N ALA A 224 17.77 -20.04 -16.28
CA ALA A 224 17.81 -20.26 -17.73
C ALA A 224 18.96 -19.45 -18.36
#